data_5910fb09ac96c776d02109054a4af89b
#
_entry.id   5910fb09ac96c776d02109054a4af89b
#
_cell.length_a   1.000
_cell.length_b   1.000
_cell.length_c   1.000
_cell.angle_alpha   90.00
_cell.angle_beta   90.00
_cell.angle_gamma   90.00
#
_symmetry.space_group_name_H-M   'P 1'
#
loop_
_entity.id
_entity.type
_entity.pdbx_description
1 polymer ?
#
loop_
_entity_poly.entity_id
_entity_poly.type
_entity_poly.pdbx_seq_one_letter_code
_entity_poly.pdbx_strand_id
1 'polypeptide(L)'
;MTKYLLDTDICIFFIRGKYKVREKVYDIKSENCFVSEITLAELKYGAEKSDNYEKHAAEADYIARIFTVVPIIEHLDQFAKEKVRLQRAGTLIPDFDLLIGTTAVSGNFILVTNNEKHLSRIENIHIENWRKARFNGFLNGK
;
A
#
# COMPACT_ATOMS: atom_id res chain seq x y z
N MET A 1 18.44 4.30 -2.49
CA MET A 1 17.36 5.03 -1.82
C MET A 1 16.15 4.13 -1.65
N THR A 2 15.68 3.99 -0.45
CA THR A 2 14.54 3.11 -0.19
C THR A 2 13.25 3.76 -0.64
N LYS A 3 12.44 2.99 -1.36
CA LYS A 3 11.13 3.43 -1.83
C LYS A 3 10.05 2.61 -1.15
N TYR A 4 9.00 3.28 -0.69
CA TYR A 4 7.91 2.65 0.04
C TYR A 4 6.63 2.74 -0.78
N LEU A 5 5.96 1.61 -0.97
CA LEU A 5 4.65 1.56 -1.62
C LEU A 5 3.61 1.41 -0.52
N LEU A 6 2.75 2.40 -0.38
CA LEU A 6 1.75 2.43 0.70
C LEU A 6 0.48 1.74 0.23
N ASP A 7 0.09 0.68 0.93
CA ASP A 7 -1.18 0.00 0.66
C ASP A 7 -2.35 0.91 1.03
N THR A 8 -3.52 0.57 0.55
CA THR A 8 -4.71 1.39 0.74
C THR A 8 -5.04 1.63 2.21
N ASP A 9 -4.89 0.61 3.07
CA ASP A 9 -5.16 0.76 4.49
C ASP A 9 -4.23 1.80 5.14
N ILE A 10 -2.98 1.83 4.73
CA ILE A 10 -2.01 2.79 5.24
C ILE A 10 -2.36 4.20 4.80
N CYS A 11 -2.82 4.36 3.55
CA CYS A 11 -3.29 5.65 3.06
C CYS A 11 -4.47 6.15 3.88
N ILE A 12 -5.37 5.26 4.26
CA ILE A 12 -6.52 5.62 5.09
C ILE A 12 -6.05 6.05 6.49
N PHE A 13 -5.07 5.34 7.08
CA PHE A 13 -4.50 5.76 8.35
C PHE A 13 -3.85 7.14 8.24
N PHE A 14 -3.15 7.38 7.13
CA PHE A 14 -2.53 8.68 6.87
C PHE A 14 -3.59 9.78 6.84
N ILE A 15 -4.67 9.56 6.10
CA ILE A 15 -5.76 10.53 5.97
C ILE A 15 -6.38 10.81 7.33
N ARG A 16 -6.60 9.78 8.13
CA ARG A 16 -7.27 9.89 9.42
C ARG A 16 -6.35 10.29 10.56
N GLY A 17 -5.06 10.42 10.31
CA GLY A 17 -4.10 10.76 11.36
C GLY A 17 -3.91 9.69 12.40
N LYS A 18 -4.02 8.41 12.00
CA LYS A 18 -3.91 7.29 12.93
C LYS A 18 -2.53 6.66 12.94
N TYR A 19 -2.18 6.07 14.07
CA TYR A 19 -0.98 5.24 14.25
C TYR A 19 0.32 5.95 13.91
N LYS A 20 0.31 7.27 13.96
CA LYS A 20 1.48 8.10 13.65
C LYS A 20 2.03 7.87 12.25
N VAL A 21 1.16 7.47 11.32
CA VAL A 21 1.57 7.25 9.94
C VAL A 21 2.04 8.57 9.30
N ARG A 22 1.39 9.70 9.64
CA ARG A 22 1.82 11.01 9.13
C ARG A 22 3.24 11.35 9.57
N GLU A 23 3.55 11.08 10.83
CA GLU A 23 4.89 11.32 11.35
C GLU A 23 5.92 10.47 10.66
N LYS A 24 5.56 9.20 10.36
CA LYS A 24 6.45 8.31 9.65
C LYS A 24 6.73 8.81 8.22
N VAL A 25 5.69 9.28 7.54
CA VAL A 25 5.85 9.86 6.21
C VAL A 25 6.74 11.10 6.27
N TYR A 26 6.53 11.93 7.28
CA TYR A 26 7.34 13.12 7.46
C TYR A 26 8.82 12.76 7.63
N ASP A 27 9.11 11.76 8.45
CA ASP A 27 10.49 11.34 8.69
C ASP A 27 11.16 10.76 7.45
N ILE A 28 10.43 9.94 6.70
CA ILE A 28 10.95 9.29 5.49
C ILE A 28 10.98 10.27 4.31
N LYS A 29 10.10 11.24 4.30
CA LYS A 29 9.80 12.21 3.25
C LYS A 29 8.84 11.63 2.21
N SER A 30 7.83 12.41 1.87
CA SER A 30 6.76 11.96 0.98
C SER A 30 7.28 11.60 -0.42
N GLU A 31 8.40 12.19 -0.83
CA GLU A 31 8.98 11.88 -2.15
C GLU A 31 9.47 10.44 -2.24
N ASN A 32 9.65 9.78 -1.11
CA ASN A 32 10.05 8.37 -1.06
C ASN A 32 8.86 7.44 -0.87
N CYS A 33 7.65 7.98 -0.88
CA CYS A 33 6.41 7.22 -0.69
C CYS A 33 5.60 7.22 -1.98
N PHE A 34 5.10 6.06 -2.33
CA PHE A 34 4.42 5.81 -3.60
C PHE A 34 3.11 5.10 -3.33
N VAL A 35 2.16 5.24 -4.24
CA VAL A 35 0.89 4.51 -4.17
C VAL A 35 0.58 3.93 -5.55
N SER A 36 -0.08 2.78 -5.57
CA SER A 36 -0.50 2.15 -6.80
C SER A 36 -1.74 2.83 -7.36
N GLU A 37 -1.91 2.79 -8.68
CA GLU A 37 -3.18 3.15 -9.30
C GLU A 37 -4.34 2.37 -8.70
N ILE A 38 -4.09 1.14 -8.27
CA ILE A 38 -5.12 0.30 -7.64
C ILE A 38 -5.59 0.94 -6.33
N THR A 39 -4.67 1.47 -5.53
CA THR A 39 -5.06 2.18 -4.31
C THR A 39 -5.97 3.36 -4.61
N LEU A 40 -5.66 4.11 -5.67
CA LEU A 40 -6.54 5.22 -6.06
C LEU A 40 -7.92 4.71 -6.49
N ALA A 41 -7.97 3.59 -7.20
CA ALA A 41 -9.25 2.99 -7.59
C ALA A 41 -10.07 2.62 -6.35
N GLU A 42 -9.42 2.04 -5.34
CA GLU A 42 -10.11 1.66 -4.11
C GLU A 42 -10.61 2.87 -3.34
N LEU A 43 -9.81 3.93 -3.26
CA LEU A 43 -10.21 5.15 -2.58
C LEU A 43 -11.37 5.82 -3.30
N LYS A 44 -11.35 5.85 -4.63
CA LYS A 44 -12.43 6.42 -5.42
C LYS A 44 -13.72 5.60 -5.29
N TYR A 45 -13.60 4.28 -5.29
CA TYR A 45 -14.75 3.42 -5.03
C TYR A 45 -15.34 3.70 -3.65
N GLY A 46 -14.48 3.82 -2.63
CA GLY A 46 -14.93 4.15 -1.29
C GLY A 46 -15.67 5.48 -1.22
N ALA A 47 -15.23 6.47 -1.99
CA ALA A 47 -15.90 7.76 -2.05
C ALA A 47 -17.30 7.63 -2.67
N GLU A 48 -17.42 6.88 -3.76
CA GLU A 48 -18.71 6.71 -4.45
C GLU A 48 -19.76 6.06 -3.56
N LYS A 49 -19.36 5.11 -2.75
CA LYS A 49 -20.34 4.41 -1.90
C LYS A 49 -20.55 5.08 -0.54
N SER A 50 -19.84 6.16 -0.25
CA SER A 50 -19.93 6.82 1.06
C SER A 50 -21.08 7.81 1.09
N ASP A 51 -21.46 8.22 2.33
CA ASP A 51 -22.47 9.26 2.52
C ASP A 51 -21.90 10.67 2.33
N ASN A 52 -20.59 10.78 2.15
CA ASN A 52 -19.94 12.07 1.97
C ASN A 52 -18.94 11.98 0.83
N TYR A 53 -19.50 11.93 -0.38
CA TYR A 53 -18.68 11.74 -1.58
C TYR A 53 -17.62 12.82 -1.73
N GLU A 54 -17.99 14.08 -1.53
CA GLU A 54 -17.07 15.19 -1.82
C GLU A 54 -15.87 15.16 -0.90
N LYS A 55 -16.08 14.83 0.37
CA LYS A 55 -14.98 14.71 1.32
C LYS A 55 -14.01 13.59 0.90
N HIS A 56 -14.55 12.42 0.61
CA HIS A 56 -13.71 11.26 0.33
C HIS A 56 -13.07 11.32 -1.05
N ALA A 57 -13.75 11.96 -2.03
CA ALA A 57 -13.14 12.19 -3.33
C ALA A 57 -11.96 13.16 -3.22
N ALA A 58 -12.10 14.20 -2.38
CA ALA A 58 -11.01 15.14 -2.14
C ALA A 58 -9.84 14.47 -1.46
N GLU A 59 -10.09 13.51 -0.56
CA GLU A 59 -9.03 12.74 0.09
C GLU A 59 -8.28 11.89 -0.92
N ALA A 60 -8.98 11.23 -1.84
CA ALA A 60 -8.33 10.45 -2.89
C ALA A 60 -7.44 11.34 -3.76
N ASP A 61 -7.92 12.52 -4.13
CA ASP A 61 -7.15 13.47 -4.93
C ASP A 61 -5.91 13.95 -4.17
N TYR A 62 -6.05 14.15 -2.87
CA TYR A 62 -4.94 14.57 -2.01
C TYR A 62 -3.83 13.51 -1.99
N ILE A 63 -4.21 12.23 -1.84
CA ILE A 63 -3.25 11.14 -1.88
C ILE A 63 -2.50 11.13 -3.22
N ALA A 64 -3.22 11.31 -4.33
CA ALA A 64 -2.60 11.32 -5.65
C ALA A 64 -1.64 12.49 -5.85
N ARG A 65 -1.84 13.59 -5.12
CA ARG A 65 -0.96 14.76 -5.23
C ARG A 65 0.28 14.65 -4.35
N ILE A 66 0.12 14.09 -3.16
CA ILE A 66 1.23 14.09 -2.20
C ILE A 66 2.20 12.93 -2.41
N PHE A 67 1.73 11.81 -2.94
CA PHE A 67 2.57 10.65 -3.21
C PHE A 67 2.68 10.43 -4.71
N THR A 68 3.78 9.81 -5.13
CA THR A 68 3.96 9.46 -6.54
C THR A 68 3.10 8.24 -6.87
N VAL A 69 2.32 8.34 -7.94
CA VAL A 69 1.44 7.25 -8.36
C VAL A 69 2.22 6.31 -9.29
N VAL A 70 2.17 5.02 -9.00
CA VAL A 70 2.84 3.98 -9.77
C VAL A 70 1.82 3.32 -10.69
N PRO A 71 2.01 3.40 -12.02
CA PRO A 71 1.14 2.66 -12.95
C PRO A 71 1.35 1.16 -12.81
N ILE A 72 0.33 0.38 -13.17
CA ILE A 72 0.43 -1.07 -13.03
C ILE A 72 0.97 -1.76 -14.29
N ILE A 73 1.01 -1.06 -15.42
CA ILE A 73 1.28 -1.69 -16.72
C ILE A 73 2.59 -2.46 -16.73
N GLU A 74 3.64 -1.95 -16.10
CA GLU A 74 4.95 -2.59 -16.10
C GLU A 74 5.04 -3.76 -15.14
N HIS A 75 4.00 -4.01 -14.36
CA HIS A 75 4.00 -5.03 -13.31
C HIS A 75 3.02 -6.16 -13.59
N LEU A 76 2.39 -6.15 -14.76
CA LEU A 76 1.34 -7.13 -15.09
C LEU A 76 1.90 -8.54 -15.28
N ASP A 77 3.11 -8.67 -15.81
CA ASP A 77 3.72 -9.98 -15.97
C ASP A 77 3.99 -10.62 -14.60
N GLN A 78 4.50 -9.83 -13.66
CA GLN A 78 4.73 -10.33 -12.31
C GLN A 78 3.42 -10.74 -11.64
N PHE A 79 2.37 -9.94 -11.82
CA PHE A 79 1.05 -10.28 -11.31
C PHE A 79 0.57 -11.63 -11.84
N ALA A 80 0.68 -11.84 -13.15
CA ALA A 80 0.18 -13.06 -13.78
C ALA A 80 0.94 -14.29 -13.28
N LYS A 81 2.26 -14.19 -13.19
CA LYS A 81 3.08 -15.30 -12.71
C LYS A 81 2.77 -15.64 -11.25
N GLU A 82 2.65 -14.63 -10.42
CA GLU A 82 2.42 -14.85 -9.00
C GLU A 82 1.01 -15.39 -8.75
N LYS A 83 0.03 -14.91 -9.53
CA LYS A 83 -1.33 -15.44 -9.40
C LYS A 83 -1.39 -16.93 -9.67
N VAL A 84 -0.71 -17.38 -10.73
CA VAL A 84 -0.65 -18.81 -11.06
C VAL A 84 0.04 -19.58 -9.93
N ARG A 85 1.15 -19.06 -9.40
CA ARG A 85 1.86 -19.73 -8.32
C ARG A 85 0.99 -19.88 -7.07
N LEU A 86 0.31 -18.80 -6.67
CA LEU A 86 -0.57 -18.84 -5.49
C LEU A 86 -1.77 -19.74 -5.71
N GLN A 87 -2.32 -19.74 -6.92
CA GLN A 87 -3.46 -20.59 -7.25
C GLN A 87 -3.08 -22.07 -7.13
N ARG A 88 -1.92 -22.44 -7.65
CA ARG A 88 -1.44 -23.83 -7.59
C ARG A 88 -1.14 -24.24 -6.15
N ALA A 89 -0.73 -23.30 -5.33
CA ALA A 89 -0.47 -23.56 -3.90
C ALA A 89 -1.74 -23.56 -3.05
N GLY A 90 -2.89 -23.19 -3.62
CA GLY A 90 -4.15 -23.10 -2.89
C GLY A 90 -4.21 -21.94 -1.93
N THR A 91 -3.46 -20.87 -2.20
CA THR A 91 -3.33 -19.74 -1.28
C THR A 91 -3.57 -18.38 -1.96
N LEU A 92 -4.54 -18.35 -2.89
CA LEU A 92 -4.90 -17.11 -3.57
C LEU A 92 -5.29 -16.02 -2.58
N ILE A 93 -5.00 -14.79 -2.99
CA ILE A 93 -5.45 -13.59 -2.29
C ILE A 93 -6.25 -12.75 -3.29
N PRO A 94 -7.02 -11.74 -2.82
CA PRO A 94 -7.80 -10.89 -3.73
C PRO A 94 -6.92 -10.22 -4.77
N ASP A 95 -7.46 -10.04 -5.98
CA ASP A 95 -6.69 -9.52 -7.10
C ASP A 95 -6.12 -8.13 -6.85
N PHE A 96 -6.86 -7.24 -6.18
CA PHE A 96 -6.33 -5.90 -5.92
C PHE A 96 -5.14 -5.96 -4.98
N ASP A 97 -5.20 -6.79 -3.94
CA ASP A 97 -4.06 -6.99 -3.05
C ASP A 97 -2.88 -7.55 -3.82
N LEU A 98 -3.16 -8.50 -4.71
CA LEU A 98 -2.11 -9.13 -5.51
C LEU A 98 -1.46 -8.12 -6.47
N LEU A 99 -2.25 -7.27 -7.11
CA LEU A 99 -1.72 -6.24 -7.99
C LEU A 99 -0.82 -5.26 -7.23
N ILE A 100 -1.25 -4.85 -6.06
CA ILE A 100 -0.44 -3.93 -5.24
C ILE A 100 0.85 -4.63 -4.80
N GLY A 101 0.73 -5.84 -4.28
CA GLY A 101 1.90 -6.55 -3.77
C GLY A 101 2.91 -6.91 -4.84
N THR A 102 2.44 -7.37 -6.00
CA THR A 102 3.37 -7.70 -7.10
C THR A 102 4.02 -6.46 -7.68
N THR A 103 3.35 -5.31 -7.63
CA THR A 103 3.99 -4.04 -7.98
C THR A 103 5.17 -3.77 -7.05
N ALA A 104 5.00 -4.04 -5.75
CA ALA A 104 6.09 -3.83 -4.79
C ALA A 104 7.29 -4.72 -5.11
N VAL A 105 7.05 -5.98 -5.45
CA VAL A 105 8.14 -6.90 -5.79
C VAL A 105 8.83 -6.46 -7.09
N SER A 106 8.05 -6.27 -8.15
CA SER A 106 8.57 -5.94 -9.47
C SER A 106 9.24 -4.57 -9.50
N GLY A 107 8.72 -3.63 -8.73
CA GLY A 107 9.25 -2.26 -8.69
C GLY A 107 10.30 -2.04 -7.61
N ASN A 108 10.62 -3.06 -6.86
CA ASN A 108 11.61 -2.99 -5.79
C ASN A 108 11.25 -1.98 -4.70
N PHE A 109 10.00 -2.05 -4.26
CA PHE A 109 9.49 -1.24 -3.13
C PHE A 109 9.41 -2.09 -1.88
N ILE A 110 9.52 -1.43 -0.73
CA ILE A 110 9.02 -2.01 0.52
C ILE A 110 7.51 -1.75 0.54
N LEU A 111 6.72 -2.80 0.67
CA LEU A 111 5.26 -2.65 0.78
C LEU A 111 4.91 -2.33 2.23
N VAL A 112 4.22 -1.22 2.43
CA VAL A 112 3.74 -0.85 3.77
C VAL A 112 2.27 -1.21 3.85
N THR A 113 1.93 -2.17 4.70
CA THR A 113 0.57 -2.70 4.80
C THR A 113 0.28 -3.19 6.20
N ASN A 114 -0.99 -3.11 6.61
CA ASN A 114 -1.47 -3.76 7.84
C ASN A 114 -2.05 -5.14 7.54
N ASN A 115 -2.19 -5.51 6.26
CA ASN A 115 -2.77 -6.79 5.84
C ASN A 115 -1.66 -7.81 5.60
N GLU A 116 -0.82 -8.04 6.59
CA GLU A 116 0.32 -8.93 6.45
C GLU A 116 -0.11 -10.36 6.14
N LYS A 117 -1.26 -10.78 6.65
CA LYS A 117 -1.74 -12.14 6.46
C LYS A 117 -1.86 -12.50 4.97
N HIS A 118 -2.39 -11.61 4.16
CA HIS A 118 -2.53 -11.85 2.72
C HIS A 118 -1.23 -11.54 1.98
N LEU A 119 -0.67 -10.38 2.24
CA LEU A 119 0.43 -9.88 1.42
C LEU A 119 1.72 -10.67 1.64
N SER A 120 1.90 -11.28 2.82
CA SER A 120 3.09 -12.10 3.07
C SER A 120 3.13 -13.38 2.24
N ARG A 121 2.02 -13.76 1.61
CA ARG A 121 1.99 -14.93 0.73
C ARG A 121 2.74 -14.70 -0.57
N ILE A 122 2.97 -13.45 -0.94
CA ILE A 122 3.64 -13.10 -2.20
C ILE A 122 5.13 -13.36 -2.06
N GLU A 123 5.69 -14.10 -3.03
CA GLU A 123 7.10 -14.46 -3.02
C GLU A 123 7.99 -13.24 -3.18
N ASN A 124 9.07 -13.19 -2.40
CA ASN A 124 10.09 -12.12 -2.44
C ASN A 124 9.59 -10.75 -1.99
N ILE A 125 8.44 -10.69 -1.35
CA ILE A 125 7.92 -9.40 -0.90
C ILE A 125 8.62 -8.95 0.39
N HIS A 126 8.89 -7.65 0.49
CA HIS A 126 9.41 -7.04 1.71
C HIS A 126 8.32 -6.16 2.28
N ILE A 127 7.91 -6.42 3.51
CA ILE A 127 6.79 -5.76 4.14
C ILE A 127 7.24 -5.01 5.39
N GLU A 128 6.71 -3.80 5.57
CA GLU A 128 6.70 -3.10 6.84
C GLU A 128 5.25 -2.84 7.24
N ASN A 129 4.96 -2.94 8.50
CA ASN A 129 3.64 -2.59 9.01
C ASN A 129 3.77 -1.39 9.95
N TRP A 130 3.44 -0.21 9.44
CA TRP A 130 3.63 1.03 10.19
C TRP A 130 2.66 1.18 11.36
N ARG A 131 1.59 0.41 11.37
CA ARG A 131 0.72 0.37 12.53
C ARG A 131 1.46 -0.22 13.74
N LYS A 132 2.33 -1.19 13.49
CA LYS A 132 3.14 -1.84 14.53
C LYS A 132 4.52 -1.22 14.68
N ALA A 133 5.08 -0.70 13.60
CA ALA A 133 6.47 -0.22 13.57
C ALA A 133 6.71 0.88 14.59
N ARG A 134 5.71 1.76 14.78
CA ARG A 134 5.78 2.82 15.77
C ARG A 134 6.09 2.25 17.16
N PHE A 135 5.36 1.20 17.53
CA PHE A 135 5.53 0.57 18.83
C PHE A 135 6.88 -0.12 18.92
N ASN A 136 7.23 -0.88 17.89
CA ASN A 136 8.52 -1.59 17.86
C ASN A 136 9.69 -0.62 17.86
N GLY A 137 9.58 0.45 17.08
CA GLY A 137 10.62 1.47 17.03
C GLY A 137 10.81 2.15 18.37
N PHE A 138 9.72 2.41 19.06
CA PHE A 138 9.78 3.00 20.39
C PHE A 138 10.52 2.09 21.36
N LEU A 139 10.18 0.80 21.37
CA LEU A 139 10.82 -0.14 22.25
C LEU A 139 12.31 -0.29 21.94
N ASN A 140 12.65 -0.29 20.67
CA ASN A 140 14.04 -0.49 20.24
C ASN A 140 14.86 0.78 20.34
N GLY A 141 14.21 1.91 20.42
CA GLY A 141 14.88 3.20 20.47
C GLY A 141 15.42 3.55 21.81
N LYS A 142 15.25 2.69 22.78
CA LYS A 142 15.74 2.96 24.12
C LYS A 142 17.15 2.55 24.33
#